data_42fd14e88463eb7211302453d16d1f19
#
_entry.id   42fd14e88463eb7211302453d16d1f19
#
_cell.length_a   1.000
_cell.length_b   1.000
_cell.length_c   1.000
_cell.angle_alpha   90.00
_cell.angle_beta   90.00
_cell.angle_gamma   90.00
#
_symmetry.space_group_name_H-M   'P 1'
#
loop_
_entity.id
_entity.type
_entity.pdbx_description
1 polymer ?
#
loop_
_entity_poly.entity_id
_entity_poly.type
_entity_poly.pdbx_seq_one_letter_code
_entity_poly.pdbx_strand_id
1 'polypeptide(L)'
;MLTGSGQKSEAEITCLAETLQSDDFDHHDLQGFNAHTEMRHFDDLESSLDERDPFRQDGWKESSVNILIPTREQNPSGNGQQFTIEGLFHRSLTDVIRAVFAEQAAKWFHLTPFKRIWRSAVSGKAQCLYDELYTSDAWNSAHDALQKQRRDNGCDLEWVIAGLMFWSDATHLAQFGSASAWPIYLFFGNQSKYLRACPSSGACHPVAFIPTVSCPHSTVTGRGFNGL
;
A
#
# COMPACT_ATOMS: atom_id res chain seq x y z
N MET A 1 -19.75 -2.74 -11.62
CA MET A 1 -19.40 -1.40 -11.11
C MET A 1 -18.97 -0.51 -12.27
N LEU A 2 -19.75 0.49 -12.61
CA LEU A 2 -19.38 1.50 -13.59
C LEU A 2 -18.54 2.56 -12.88
N THR A 3 -17.25 2.32 -12.77
CA THR A 3 -16.33 3.33 -12.26
C THR A 3 -16.27 4.50 -13.23
N GLY A 4 -16.44 5.72 -12.72
CA GLY A 4 -16.56 6.96 -13.48
C GLY A 4 -15.31 7.45 -14.21
N SER A 5 -14.56 6.58 -14.89
CA SER A 5 -13.53 7.00 -15.81
C SER A 5 -14.17 7.48 -17.11
N GLY A 6 -13.90 8.69 -17.54
CA GLY A 6 -14.44 9.25 -18.79
C GLY A 6 -13.96 8.54 -20.05
N GLN A 7 -13.10 7.54 -19.91
CA GLN A 7 -12.68 6.61 -20.95
C GLN A 7 -13.12 5.21 -20.53
N LYS A 8 -14.32 4.84 -20.91
CA LYS A 8 -14.76 3.45 -20.77
C LYS A 8 -14.08 2.61 -21.83
N SER A 9 -13.60 1.42 -21.43
CA SER A 9 -13.06 0.46 -22.39
C SER A 9 -14.19 -0.04 -23.31
N GLU A 10 -13.84 -0.51 -24.50
CA GLU A 10 -14.81 -1.11 -25.42
C GLU A 10 -15.56 -2.28 -24.76
N ALA A 11 -14.89 -3.06 -23.90
CA ALA A 11 -15.49 -4.14 -23.14
C ALA A 11 -16.55 -3.65 -22.13
N GLU A 12 -16.30 -2.53 -21.44
CA GLU A 12 -17.28 -1.93 -20.51
C GLU A 12 -18.52 -1.38 -21.25
N ILE A 13 -18.32 -0.78 -22.42
CA ILE A 13 -19.42 -0.30 -23.27
C ILE A 13 -20.24 -1.48 -23.75
N THR A 14 -19.60 -2.56 -24.18
CA THR A 14 -20.27 -3.79 -24.62
C THR A 14 -21.08 -4.42 -23.49
N CYS A 15 -20.48 -4.56 -22.31
CA CYS A 15 -21.16 -5.09 -21.13
C CYS A 15 -22.37 -4.24 -20.71
N LEU A 16 -22.26 -2.91 -20.79
CA LEU A 16 -23.38 -2.02 -20.52
C LEU A 16 -24.51 -2.23 -21.54
N ALA A 17 -24.17 -2.33 -22.83
CA ALA A 17 -25.14 -2.57 -23.89
C ALA A 17 -25.85 -3.93 -23.72
N GLU A 18 -25.12 -4.97 -23.36
CA GLU A 18 -25.65 -6.30 -23.05
C GLU A 18 -26.60 -6.27 -21.83
N THR A 19 -26.23 -5.55 -20.78
CA THR A 19 -27.07 -5.38 -19.59
C THR A 19 -28.37 -4.65 -19.92
N LEU A 20 -28.31 -3.58 -20.72
CA LEU A 20 -29.49 -2.82 -21.15
C LEU A 20 -30.41 -3.60 -22.10
N GLN A 21 -29.91 -4.64 -22.76
CA GLN A 21 -30.66 -5.51 -23.68
C GLN A 21 -31.15 -6.79 -22.98
N SER A 22 -30.78 -7.03 -21.74
CA SER A 22 -31.21 -8.23 -21.02
C SER A 22 -32.71 -8.15 -20.70
N ASP A 23 -33.38 -9.30 -20.74
CA ASP A 23 -34.81 -9.42 -20.40
C ASP A 23 -35.11 -9.08 -18.94
N ASP A 24 -34.06 -9.10 -18.07
CA ASP A 24 -34.14 -8.76 -16.64
C ASP A 24 -34.01 -7.25 -16.37
N PHE A 25 -33.68 -6.43 -17.40
CA PHE A 25 -33.51 -5.00 -17.25
C PHE A 25 -34.82 -4.24 -17.60
N ASP A 26 -35.38 -3.58 -16.57
CA ASP A 26 -36.50 -2.65 -16.79
C ASP A 26 -36.00 -1.20 -16.78
N HIS A 27 -36.16 -0.49 -17.86
CA HIS A 27 -35.80 0.93 -17.97
C HIS A 27 -36.54 1.82 -16.95
N HIS A 28 -37.69 1.36 -16.44
CA HIS A 28 -38.45 2.06 -15.41
C HIS A 28 -37.68 2.09 -14.08
N ASP A 29 -36.78 1.15 -13.83
CA ASP A 29 -35.91 1.12 -12.63
C ASP A 29 -34.92 2.29 -12.59
N LEU A 30 -34.64 2.88 -13.76
CA LEU A 30 -33.83 4.09 -13.85
C LEU A 30 -34.62 5.38 -13.60
N GLN A 31 -35.95 5.28 -13.39
CA GLN A 31 -36.78 6.47 -13.17
C GLN A 31 -36.40 7.11 -11.82
N GLY A 32 -35.90 8.34 -11.87
CA GLY A 32 -35.43 9.05 -10.69
C GLY A 32 -33.96 8.75 -10.31
N PHE A 33 -33.25 7.91 -11.09
CA PHE A 33 -31.84 7.68 -10.85
C PHE A 33 -31.05 8.98 -10.95
N ASN A 34 -30.30 9.27 -9.88
CA ASN A 34 -29.37 10.38 -9.84
C ASN A 34 -28.03 9.88 -9.29
N ALA A 35 -27.02 9.87 -10.14
CA ALA A 35 -25.70 9.35 -9.77
C ALA A 35 -25.11 10.00 -8.51
N HIS A 36 -25.37 11.31 -8.29
CA HIS A 36 -24.88 12.00 -7.09
C HIS A 36 -25.62 11.53 -5.82
N THR A 37 -26.93 11.28 -5.92
CA THR A 37 -27.72 10.77 -4.79
C THR A 37 -27.31 9.33 -4.47
N GLU A 38 -27.11 8.49 -5.47
CA GLU A 38 -26.67 7.11 -5.28
C GLU A 38 -25.26 7.03 -4.69
N MET A 39 -24.33 7.86 -5.14
CA MET A 39 -22.99 7.96 -4.54
C MET A 39 -23.07 8.38 -3.06
N ARG A 40 -23.95 9.32 -2.72
CA ARG A 40 -24.15 9.71 -1.34
C ARG A 40 -24.78 8.59 -0.50
N HIS A 41 -25.70 7.81 -1.05
CA HIS A 41 -26.23 6.62 -0.38
C HIS A 41 -25.15 5.58 -0.11
N PHE A 42 -24.18 5.39 -1.01
CA PHE A 42 -23.02 4.54 -0.75
C PHE A 42 -22.15 5.09 0.37
N ASP A 43 -21.89 6.40 0.40
CA ASP A 43 -21.11 7.04 1.47
C ASP A 43 -21.84 6.94 2.83
N ASP A 44 -23.16 7.10 2.85
CA ASP A 44 -24.00 6.96 4.05
C ASP A 44 -24.07 5.50 4.54
N LEU A 45 -24.12 4.52 3.62
CA LEU A 45 -24.05 3.11 3.95
C LEU A 45 -22.69 2.74 4.54
N GLU A 46 -21.61 3.31 4.03
CA GLU A 46 -20.25 3.10 4.53
C GLU A 46 -20.10 3.63 5.96
N SER A 47 -20.76 4.75 6.30
CA SER A 47 -20.79 5.30 7.65
C SER A 47 -21.62 4.48 8.65
N SER A 48 -22.56 3.65 8.17
CA SER A 48 -23.46 2.80 8.98
C SER A 48 -23.00 1.35 9.08
N LEU A 49 -21.84 0.99 8.50
CA LEU A 49 -21.33 -0.38 8.48
C LEU A 49 -21.00 -0.86 9.91
N ASP A 50 -21.84 -1.75 10.38
CA ASP A 50 -21.78 -2.50 11.64
C ASP A 50 -20.49 -3.34 11.75
N GLU A 51 -20.24 -3.97 12.90
CA GLU A 51 -19.10 -4.87 13.20
C GLU A 51 -18.90 -6.02 12.19
N ARG A 52 -19.84 -6.20 11.26
CA ARG A 52 -19.81 -7.18 10.17
C ARG A 52 -19.16 -6.69 8.89
N ASP A 53 -18.63 -5.46 8.86
CA ASP A 53 -17.94 -4.91 7.71
C ASP A 53 -16.74 -5.81 7.33
N PRO A 54 -16.71 -6.37 6.10
CA PRO A 54 -15.60 -7.19 5.65
C PRO A 54 -14.27 -6.43 5.68
N PHE A 55 -14.25 -5.10 5.55
CA PHE A 55 -13.04 -4.30 5.70
C PHE A 55 -12.54 -4.25 7.14
N ARG A 56 -13.42 -4.26 8.13
CA ARG A 56 -13.03 -4.39 9.56
C ARG A 56 -12.53 -5.78 9.89
N GLN A 57 -13.07 -6.82 9.26
CA GLN A 57 -12.61 -8.20 9.42
C GLN A 57 -11.17 -8.37 8.90
N ASP A 58 -10.76 -7.59 7.89
CA ASP A 58 -9.39 -7.55 7.36
C ASP A 58 -8.39 -6.82 8.26
N GLY A 59 -8.80 -6.37 9.44
CA GLY A 59 -7.94 -5.75 10.44
C GLY A 59 -7.59 -4.29 10.16
N TRP A 60 -8.35 -3.59 9.32
CA TRP A 60 -8.22 -2.16 9.11
C TRP A 60 -8.69 -1.38 10.35
N LYS A 61 -7.92 -0.33 10.67
CA LYS A 61 -8.19 0.57 11.80
C LYS A 61 -7.95 2.00 11.36
N GLU A 62 -8.76 2.91 11.89
CA GLU A 62 -8.53 4.33 11.80
C GLU A 62 -7.76 4.81 13.03
N SER A 63 -6.77 5.67 12.82
CA SER A 63 -5.95 6.25 13.89
C SER A 63 -5.57 7.69 13.58
N SER A 64 -5.22 8.45 14.61
CA SER A 64 -4.56 9.74 14.47
C SER A 64 -3.08 9.64 14.77
N VAL A 65 -2.26 10.43 14.06
CA VAL A 65 -0.81 10.49 14.27
C VAL A 65 -0.39 11.92 14.54
N ASN A 66 0.39 12.10 15.60
CA ASN A 66 0.99 13.39 15.94
C ASN A 66 2.38 13.50 15.32
N ILE A 67 2.59 14.53 14.51
CA ILE A 67 3.90 14.86 13.94
C ILE A 67 4.39 16.20 14.47
N LEU A 68 5.69 16.38 14.55
CA LEU A 68 6.32 17.65 14.89
C LEU A 68 6.72 18.35 13.58
N ILE A 69 6.10 19.48 13.30
CA ILE A 69 6.44 20.30 12.13
C ILE A 69 7.50 21.31 12.56
N PRO A 70 8.69 21.32 11.92
CA PRO A 70 9.70 22.33 12.22
C PRO A 70 9.17 23.72 11.86
N THR A 71 9.11 24.60 12.85
CA THR A 71 8.78 26.00 12.65
C THR A 71 10.04 26.79 12.35
N ARG A 72 9.95 27.85 11.53
CA ARG A 72 11.08 28.77 11.26
C ARG A 72 11.43 29.63 12.48
N GLU A 73 10.60 29.66 13.50
CA GLU A 73 10.85 30.39 14.71
C GLU A 73 11.81 29.59 15.58
N GLN A 74 12.91 30.23 15.99
CA GLN A 74 13.82 29.69 16.97
C GLN A 74 13.14 29.75 18.35
N ASN A 75 12.34 28.75 18.65
CA ASN A 75 11.85 28.57 20.01
C ASN A 75 13.00 28.05 20.89
N PRO A 76 13.19 28.64 22.10
CA PRO A 76 14.26 28.24 23.01
C PRO A 76 14.22 26.76 23.41
N SER A 77 13.09 26.07 23.21
CA SER A 77 12.88 24.65 23.52
C SER A 77 13.23 23.71 22.35
N GLY A 78 13.54 24.22 21.15
CA GLY A 78 13.91 23.41 19.98
C GLY A 78 12.81 22.48 19.46
N ASN A 79 11.62 22.51 20.04
CA ASN A 79 10.49 21.64 19.67
C ASN A 79 9.67 22.30 18.57
N GLY A 80 9.46 21.60 17.46
CA GLY A 80 8.53 22.02 16.42
C GLY A 80 7.06 22.08 16.92
N GLN A 81 6.18 22.65 16.11
CA GLN A 81 4.75 22.67 16.41
C GLN A 81 4.16 21.25 16.22
N GLN A 82 3.43 20.77 17.23
CA GLN A 82 2.71 19.50 17.12
C GLN A 82 1.52 19.68 16.17
N PHE A 83 1.39 18.76 15.23
CA PHE A 83 0.29 18.69 14.29
C PHE A 83 -0.30 17.28 14.31
N THR A 84 -1.62 17.20 14.49
CA THR A 84 -2.34 15.92 14.50
C THR A 84 -2.92 15.67 13.12
N ILE A 85 -2.61 14.51 12.57
CA ILE A 85 -3.17 13.98 11.32
C ILE A 85 -4.21 12.95 11.73
N GLU A 86 -5.46 13.20 11.41
CA GLU A 86 -6.59 12.30 11.63
C GLU A 86 -6.90 11.52 10.35
N GLY A 87 -7.64 10.40 10.46
CA GLY A 87 -8.07 9.64 9.31
C GLY A 87 -6.98 8.77 8.67
N LEU A 88 -5.95 8.37 9.43
CA LEU A 88 -4.99 7.38 8.96
C LEU A 88 -5.60 5.99 9.05
N PHE A 89 -6.00 5.42 7.92
CA PHE A 89 -6.42 4.02 7.84
C PHE A 89 -5.20 3.12 7.70
N HIS A 90 -5.06 2.13 8.57
CA HIS A 90 -3.92 1.21 8.53
C HIS A 90 -4.26 -0.19 9.05
N ARG A 91 -3.43 -1.16 8.69
CA ARG A 91 -3.46 -2.54 9.20
C ARG A 91 -2.27 -2.79 10.12
N SER A 92 -2.43 -3.74 11.03
CA SER A 92 -1.31 -4.24 11.83
C SER A 92 -0.30 -4.95 10.92
N LEU A 93 0.94 -4.46 10.86
CA LEU A 93 1.99 -5.11 10.07
C LEU A 93 2.24 -6.55 10.54
N THR A 94 2.14 -6.81 11.84
CA THR A 94 2.30 -8.15 12.40
C THR A 94 1.25 -9.11 11.88
N ASP A 95 0.00 -8.66 11.76
CA ASP A 95 -1.09 -9.50 11.29
C ASP A 95 -0.99 -9.73 9.78
N VAL A 96 -0.57 -8.71 9.01
CA VAL A 96 -0.26 -8.87 7.58
C VAL A 96 0.87 -9.88 7.37
N ILE A 97 1.96 -9.79 8.15
CA ILE A 97 3.07 -10.75 8.09
C ILE A 97 2.57 -12.16 8.39
N ARG A 98 1.79 -12.34 9.47
CA ARG A 98 1.24 -13.65 9.83
C ARG A 98 0.34 -14.23 8.74
N ALA A 99 -0.55 -13.41 8.18
CA ALA A 99 -1.44 -13.83 7.10
C ALA A 99 -0.65 -14.30 5.89
N VAL A 100 0.31 -13.48 5.42
CA VAL A 100 1.12 -13.82 4.23
C VAL A 100 1.96 -15.07 4.44
N PHE A 101 2.54 -15.26 5.63
CA PHE A 101 3.31 -16.49 5.93
C PHE A 101 2.41 -17.74 6.10
N ALA A 102 1.12 -17.56 6.36
CA ALA A 102 0.15 -18.66 6.39
C ALA A 102 -0.40 -19.04 5.00
N GLU A 103 -0.25 -18.16 4.02
CA GLU A 103 -0.74 -18.40 2.66
C GLU A 103 0.15 -19.37 1.87
N GLN A 104 -0.45 -19.97 0.84
CA GLN A 104 0.29 -20.86 -0.08
C GLN A 104 1.45 -20.16 -0.80
N ALA A 105 1.36 -18.85 -1.00
CA ALA A 105 2.39 -18.02 -1.61
C ALA A 105 3.68 -17.97 -0.80
N ALA A 106 3.64 -18.24 0.51
CA ALA A 106 4.83 -18.28 1.38
C ALA A 106 5.86 -19.33 0.95
N LYS A 107 5.46 -20.39 0.25
CA LYS A 107 6.38 -21.41 -0.33
C LYS A 107 7.39 -20.83 -1.32
N TRP A 108 7.12 -19.65 -1.87
CA TRP A 108 8.01 -18.96 -2.81
C TRP A 108 8.95 -17.96 -2.13
N PHE A 109 8.95 -17.91 -0.80
CA PHE A 109 9.83 -17.05 -0.04
C PHE A 109 11.23 -17.67 0.07
N HIS A 110 12.24 -16.86 -0.21
CA HIS A 110 13.63 -17.20 0.07
C HIS A 110 13.92 -16.88 1.55
N LEU A 111 13.81 -17.88 2.40
CA LEU A 111 14.01 -17.74 3.84
C LEU A 111 15.50 -17.87 4.22
N THR A 112 16.24 -18.70 3.47
CA THR A 112 17.69 -18.84 3.61
C THR A 112 18.40 -18.00 2.56
N PRO A 113 19.19 -16.98 2.93
CA PRO A 113 19.93 -16.17 1.98
C PRO A 113 21.10 -16.94 1.35
N PHE A 114 21.52 -16.48 0.19
CA PHE A 114 22.66 -17.07 -0.53
C PHE A 114 23.38 -16.02 -1.37
N LYS A 115 24.63 -16.32 -1.77
CA LYS A 115 25.38 -15.47 -2.68
C LYS A 115 25.28 -16.02 -4.10
N ARG A 116 24.98 -15.14 -5.06
CA ARG A 116 25.01 -15.48 -6.48
C ARG A 116 26.36 -15.11 -7.06
N ILE A 117 27.05 -16.09 -7.61
CA ILE A 117 28.37 -15.90 -8.19
C ILE A 117 28.31 -16.26 -9.67
N TRP A 118 28.62 -15.27 -10.51
CA TRP A 118 28.88 -15.50 -11.92
C TRP A 118 30.37 -15.76 -12.13
N ARG A 119 30.70 -16.76 -12.91
CA ARG A 119 32.09 -17.08 -13.27
C ARG A 119 32.23 -16.95 -14.77
N SER A 120 33.19 -16.13 -15.21
CA SER A 120 33.51 -15.97 -16.63
C SER A 120 34.04 -17.28 -17.19
N ALA A 121 33.45 -17.75 -18.28
CA ALA A 121 33.92 -18.95 -19.00
C ALA A 121 35.29 -18.74 -19.65
N VAL A 122 35.66 -17.50 -19.97
CA VAL A 122 36.91 -17.16 -20.66
C VAL A 122 38.05 -16.93 -19.68
N SER A 123 37.82 -16.13 -18.63
CA SER A 123 38.88 -15.71 -17.70
C SER A 123 38.91 -16.49 -16.39
N GLY A 124 37.90 -17.29 -16.11
CA GLY A 124 37.70 -17.98 -14.81
C GLY A 124 37.41 -17.06 -13.63
N LYS A 125 37.41 -15.74 -13.81
CA LYS A 125 37.15 -14.77 -12.75
C LYS A 125 35.72 -14.90 -12.22
N ALA A 126 35.59 -14.94 -10.91
CA ALA A 126 34.31 -14.96 -10.22
C ALA A 126 33.90 -13.53 -9.82
N GLN A 127 32.62 -13.19 -10.01
CA GLN A 127 32.01 -11.92 -9.62
C GLN A 127 30.71 -12.19 -8.90
N CYS A 128 30.48 -11.50 -7.76
CA CYS A 128 29.22 -11.57 -7.06
C CYS A 128 28.15 -10.77 -7.81
N LEU A 129 26.95 -11.35 -7.93
CA LEU A 129 25.77 -10.69 -8.52
C LEU A 129 24.81 -10.29 -7.41
N TYR A 130 24.45 -9.01 -7.39
CA TYR A 130 23.50 -8.43 -6.46
C TYR A 130 22.24 -8.05 -7.21
N ASP A 131 21.23 -8.88 -7.15
CA ASP A 131 19.98 -8.70 -7.91
C ASP A 131 18.70 -8.80 -7.08
N GLU A 132 18.81 -9.35 -5.87
CA GLU A 132 17.71 -9.48 -4.91
C GLU A 132 18.19 -9.14 -3.49
N LEU A 133 17.29 -8.74 -2.60
CA LEU A 133 17.65 -8.41 -1.22
C LEU A 133 18.28 -9.59 -0.49
N TYR A 134 17.69 -10.80 -0.65
CA TYR A 134 18.18 -12.02 0.00
C TYR A 134 19.51 -12.54 -0.58
N THR A 135 20.04 -11.92 -1.65
CA THR A 135 21.38 -12.23 -2.18
C THR A 135 22.43 -11.21 -1.74
N SER A 136 22.04 -10.15 -1.02
CA SER A 136 22.95 -9.09 -0.58
C SER A 136 23.84 -9.52 0.59
N ASP A 137 25.01 -8.91 0.68
CA ASP A 137 25.92 -9.15 1.80
C ASP A 137 25.32 -8.72 3.14
N ALA A 138 24.53 -7.62 3.14
CA ALA A 138 23.84 -7.13 4.35
C ALA A 138 22.83 -8.16 4.87
N TRP A 139 22.04 -8.75 3.98
CA TRP A 139 21.07 -9.77 4.38
C TRP A 139 21.74 -11.05 4.87
N ASN A 140 22.78 -11.53 4.16
CA ASN A 140 23.56 -12.69 4.58
C ASN A 140 24.17 -12.47 5.98
N SER A 141 24.77 -11.28 6.22
CA SER A 141 25.36 -10.94 7.52
C SER A 141 24.31 -10.84 8.64
N ALA A 142 23.14 -10.26 8.35
CA ALA A 142 22.04 -10.17 9.32
C ALA A 142 21.48 -11.56 9.66
N HIS A 143 21.35 -12.44 8.66
CA HIS A 143 20.92 -13.82 8.87
C HIS A 143 21.92 -14.58 9.75
N ASP A 144 23.21 -14.48 9.45
CA ASP A 144 24.27 -15.13 10.25
C ASP A 144 24.28 -14.61 11.70
N ALA A 145 24.05 -13.31 11.89
CA ALA A 145 23.94 -12.73 13.24
C ALA A 145 22.71 -13.26 13.98
N LEU A 146 21.56 -13.38 13.29
CA LEU A 146 20.33 -13.93 13.85
C LEU A 146 20.51 -15.39 14.28
N GLN A 147 21.16 -16.22 13.45
CA GLN A 147 21.38 -17.64 13.77
C GLN A 147 22.34 -17.87 14.96
N LYS A 148 23.21 -16.89 15.25
CA LYS A 148 24.14 -16.95 16.40
C LYS A 148 23.47 -16.54 17.73
N GLN A 149 22.29 -15.97 17.71
CA GLN A 149 21.59 -15.58 18.95
C GLN A 149 21.16 -16.81 19.74
N ARG A 150 21.35 -16.73 21.08
CA ARG A 150 20.89 -17.81 21.98
C ARG A 150 19.38 -17.84 22.01
N ARG A 151 18.82 -19.04 21.93
CA ARG A 151 17.38 -19.29 22.07
C ARG A 151 17.11 -19.60 23.54
N ASP A 152 16.68 -18.59 24.29
CA ASP A 152 16.53 -18.71 25.75
C ASP A 152 15.33 -19.56 26.20
N ASN A 153 14.40 -19.92 25.29
CA ASN A 153 13.10 -20.53 25.64
C ASN A 153 12.93 -21.97 25.17
N GLY A 154 14.01 -22.66 24.78
CA GLY A 154 13.89 -24.04 24.25
C GLY A 154 13.07 -24.13 22.95
N CYS A 155 12.90 -23.01 22.24
CA CYS A 155 12.20 -22.96 20.98
C CYS A 155 13.10 -23.49 19.85
N ASP A 156 12.70 -24.59 19.23
CA ASP A 156 13.42 -25.21 18.09
C ASP A 156 12.99 -24.67 16.72
N LEU A 157 12.12 -23.67 16.68
CA LEU A 157 11.66 -23.06 15.43
C LEU A 157 12.80 -22.31 14.72
N GLU A 158 12.85 -22.42 13.42
CA GLU A 158 13.81 -21.66 12.60
C GLU A 158 13.50 -20.16 12.67
N TRP A 159 14.53 -19.35 12.88
CA TRP A 159 14.43 -17.89 12.84
C TRP A 159 14.83 -17.40 11.43
N VAL A 160 13.94 -16.63 10.84
CA VAL A 160 14.12 -16.11 9.49
C VAL A 160 13.94 -14.60 9.47
N ILE A 161 14.51 -13.96 8.46
CA ILE A 161 14.34 -12.52 8.22
C ILE A 161 13.14 -12.34 7.29
N ALA A 162 12.16 -11.56 7.72
CA ALA A 162 11.11 -11.02 6.86
C ALA A 162 11.51 -9.61 6.42
N GLY A 163 11.94 -9.45 5.19
CA GLY A 163 12.35 -8.16 4.64
C GLY A 163 11.16 -7.37 4.14
N LEU A 164 10.87 -6.24 4.78
CA LEU A 164 9.75 -5.39 4.45
C LEU A 164 10.19 -4.28 3.49
N MET A 165 9.50 -4.18 2.36
CA MET A 165 9.71 -3.14 1.35
C MET A 165 8.43 -2.31 1.22
N PHE A 166 8.52 -1.02 1.53
CA PHE A 166 7.38 -0.12 1.44
C PHE A 166 7.44 0.71 0.17
N TRP A 167 6.29 0.91 -0.42
CA TRP A 167 6.08 1.79 -1.57
C TRP A 167 4.85 2.65 -1.32
N SER A 168 4.91 3.91 -1.69
CA SER A 168 3.77 4.82 -1.62
C SER A 168 3.77 5.73 -2.84
N ASP A 169 2.61 5.87 -3.47
CA ASP A 169 2.41 6.77 -4.60
C ASP A 169 1.00 7.35 -4.55
N ALA A 170 0.87 8.61 -4.99
CA ALA A 170 -0.42 9.26 -5.07
C ALA A 170 -1.23 8.69 -6.23
N THR A 171 -2.45 8.26 -5.94
CA THR A 171 -3.36 7.72 -6.95
C THR A 171 -4.61 8.58 -7.01
N HIS A 172 -4.96 9.06 -8.21
CA HIS A 172 -6.25 9.69 -8.44
C HIS A 172 -7.37 8.65 -8.42
N LEU A 173 -8.36 8.86 -7.56
CA LEU A 173 -9.49 7.93 -7.41
C LEU A 173 -10.62 8.21 -8.40
N ALA A 174 -10.71 9.42 -8.92
CA ALA A 174 -11.75 9.81 -9.86
C ALA A 174 -11.21 10.77 -10.93
N GLN A 175 -11.76 10.70 -12.16
CA GLN A 175 -11.43 11.65 -13.21
C GLN A 175 -12.11 13.01 -13.03
N PHE A 176 -13.22 13.06 -12.29
CA PHE A 176 -13.94 14.29 -11.95
C PHE A 176 -13.78 14.56 -10.45
N GLY A 177 -13.12 15.67 -10.13
CA GLY A 177 -12.81 16.06 -8.76
C GLY A 177 -11.34 15.88 -8.40
N SER A 178 -10.99 16.28 -7.17
CA SER A 178 -9.62 16.25 -6.65
C SER A 178 -9.40 15.07 -5.67
N ALA A 179 -10.28 14.07 -5.70
CA ALA A 179 -10.14 12.91 -4.81
C ALA A 179 -8.90 12.11 -5.19
N SER A 180 -7.97 12.03 -4.25
CA SER A 180 -6.75 11.23 -4.39
C SER A 180 -6.52 10.43 -3.12
N ALA A 181 -5.97 9.24 -3.28
CA ALA A 181 -5.51 8.42 -2.17
C ALA A 181 -3.99 8.30 -2.21
N TRP A 182 -3.40 8.14 -1.03
CA TRP A 182 -1.98 7.86 -0.86
C TRP A 182 -1.82 6.51 -0.16
N PRO A 183 -1.96 5.40 -0.90
CA PRO A 183 -1.76 4.08 -0.33
C PRO A 183 -0.30 3.84 0.01
N ILE A 184 -0.06 3.09 1.08
CA ILE A 184 1.22 2.47 1.40
C ILE A 184 1.08 0.99 1.13
N TYR A 185 1.90 0.49 0.22
CA TYR A 185 1.99 -0.92 -0.11
C TYR A 185 3.19 -1.56 0.55
N LEU A 186 3.00 -2.80 1.01
CA LEU A 186 4.04 -3.67 1.52
C LEU A 186 4.33 -4.78 0.51
N PHE A 187 5.61 -4.98 0.22
CA PHE A 187 6.14 -6.14 -0.48
C PHE A 187 7.16 -6.83 0.41
N PHE A 188 7.32 -8.13 0.22
CA PHE A 188 8.33 -8.89 0.93
C PHE A 188 9.59 -9.06 0.08
N GLY A 189 10.73 -8.60 0.61
CA GLY A 189 12.04 -8.75 0.00
C GLY A 189 12.52 -10.21 -0.10
N ASN A 190 11.81 -11.13 0.57
CA ASN A 190 11.99 -12.58 0.46
C ASN A 190 11.49 -13.15 -0.87
N GLN A 191 10.62 -12.43 -1.58
CA GLN A 191 10.12 -12.84 -2.89
C GLN A 191 11.02 -12.32 -4.00
N SER A 192 11.10 -13.05 -5.10
CA SER A 192 11.84 -12.58 -6.27
C SER A 192 11.17 -11.37 -6.91
N LYS A 193 11.96 -10.50 -7.53
CA LYS A 193 11.45 -9.33 -8.29
C LYS A 193 10.45 -9.72 -9.38
N TYR A 194 10.61 -10.89 -9.98
CA TYR A 194 9.70 -11.39 -11.01
C TYR A 194 8.30 -11.70 -10.45
N LEU A 195 8.23 -12.22 -9.22
CA LEU A 195 6.98 -12.45 -8.53
C LEU A 195 6.36 -11.13 -8.09
N ARG A 196 7.15 -10.24 -7.48
CA ARG A 196 6.69 -8.91 -7.05
C ARG A 196 6.18 -8.03 -8.19
N ALA A 197 6.76 -8.18 -9.40
CA ALA A 197 6.36 -7.43 -10.59
C ALA A 197 5.12 -8.00 -11.30
N CYS A 198 4.61 -9.16 -10.88
CA CYS A 198 3.43 -9.78 -11.45
C CYS A 198 2.17 -9.32 -10.69
N PRO A 199 1.25 -8.54 -11.30
CA PRO A 199 0.06 -8.02 -10.59
C PRO A 199 -0.84 -9.12 -10.01
N SER A 200 -0.94 -10.26 -10.68
CA SER A 200 -1.78 -11.40 -10.27
C SER A 200 -1.13 -12.29 -9.20
N SER A 201 0.09 -11.99 -8.76
CA SER A 201 0.81 -12.83 -7.79
C SER A 201 0.32 -12.68 -6.35
N GLY A 202 -0.46 -11.63 -6.05
CA GLY A 202 -0.84 -11.29 -4.68
C GLY A 202 0.32 -10.77 -3.80
N ALA A 203 1.48 -10.43 -4.39
CA ALA A 203 2.66 -9.98 -3.64
C ALA A 203 2.56 -8.54 -3.11
N CYS A 204 1.57 -7.77 -3.56
CA CYS A 204 1.33 -6.39 -3.17
C CYS A 204 0.27 -6.34 -2.08
N HIS A 205 0.63 -5.90 -0.88
CA HIS A 205 -0.28 -5.82 0.26
C HIS A 205 -0.51 -4.36 0.65
N PRO A 206 -1.72 -3.80 0.48
CA PRO A 206 -2.03 -2.48 1.01
C PRO A 206 -2.04 -2.53 2.55
N VAL A 207 -1.30 -1.64 3.18
CA VAL A 207 -1.14 -1.62 4.65
C VAL A 207 -1.57 -0.32 5.30
N ALA A 208 -1.64 0.77 4.54
CA ALA A 208 -2.17 2.03 5.04
C ALA A 208 -2.65 2.94 3.90
N PHE A 209 -3.48 3.91 4.24
CA PHE A 209 -3.86 5.03 3.40
C PHE A 209 -3.56 6.32 4.15
N ILE A 210 -2.67 7.14 3.60
CA ILE A 210 -2.33 8.45 4.17
C ILE A 210 -3.43 9.42 3.80
N PRO A 211 -4.09 10.08 4.78
CA PRO A 211 -5.14 11.04 4.49
C PRO A 211 -4.58 12.30 3.84
N THR A 212 -5.39 12.96 3.02
CA THR A 212 -5.08 14.27 2.49
C THR A 212 -5.27 15.31 3.58
N VAL A 213 -4.20 16.01 3.93
CA VAL A 213 -4.23 17.05 4.96
C VAL A 213 -4.26 18.42 4.31
N SER A 214 -5.31 19.21 4.61
CA SER A 214 -5.34 20.63 4.28
C SER A 214 -4.50 21.40 5.28
N CYS A 215 -3.41 22.03 4.84
CA CYS A 215 -2.62 22.87 5.74
C CYS A 215 -3.41 24.11 6.12
N PRO A 216 -3.68 24.37 7.42
CA PRO A 216 -4.47 25.53 7.85
C PRO A 216 -3.77 26.89 7.63
N HIS A 217 -2.53 26.90 7.16
CA HIS A 217 -1.72 28.10 6.96
C HIS A 217 -1.56 28.57 5.51
N SER A 218 -2.39 28.15 4.57
CA SER A 218 -2.34 28.67 3.18
C SER A 218 -3.06 30.00 2.98
N THR A 219 -3.24 30.83 4.03
CA THR A 219 -3.53 32.28 3.86
C THR A 219 -2.24 33.09 3.79
N VAL A 220 -1.29 32.69 2.97
CA VAL A 220 -0.28 33.61 2.45
C VAL A 220 -0.86 34.28 1.23
N THR A 221 -1.50 35.44 1.45
CA THR A 221 -1.84 36.42 0.43
C THR A 221 -0.72 36.53 -0.60
N GLY A 222 -1.09 36.25 -1.84
CA GLY A 222 -0.20 36.45 -2.98
C GLY A 222 0.40 37.84 -3.00
N ARG A 223 1.71 37.97 -2.81
CA ARG A 223 2.50 39.02 -3.39
C ARG A 223 3.15 38.45 -4.64
N GLY A 224 2.70 39.01 -5.76
CA GLY A 224 3.18 38.67 -7.07
C GLY A 224 4.70 38.72 -7.15
N PHE A 225 5.28 37.69 -7.73
CA PHE A 225 6.57 37.83 -8.39
C PHE A 225 6.32 38.46 -9.76
N ASN A 226 6.33 39.79 -9.80
CA ASN A 226 6.65 40.55 -11.02
C ASN A 226 8.15 40.81 -11.01
N GLY A 227 8.82 40.38 -12.05
CA GLY A 227 10.08 40.98 -12.52
C GLY A 227 11.33 40.12 -12.37
N LEU A 228 11.79 39.58 -13.38
CA LEU A 228 12.91 39.78 -14.32
C LEU A 228 13.23 38.48 -15.04
#